data_d0565c4475d647798153953b7631fb61
#
_entry.id   d0565c4475d647798153953b7631fb61
#
_cell.length_a   1.000
_cell.length_b   1.000
_cell.length_c   1.000
_cell.angle_alpha   90.00
_cell.angle_beta   90.00
_cell.angle_gamma   90.00
#
_symmetry.space_group_name_H-M   'P 1'
#
loop_
_entity.id
_entity.type
_entity.pdbx_description
1 polymer ?
#
loop_
_entity_poly.entity_id
_entity_poly.type
_entity_poly.pdbx_seq_one_letter_code
_entity_poly.pdbx_strand_id
1 'polypeptide(L)'
;MYFGLSEDQEFFQENIKKFLDDNASVDVIRKIATDHPEHQKDIQEGLISLGINSLLVPEEYGGLGLNILFATAVSQALGSGIAPSAFTGSYVMAPIAILNGGSEDQKKLYLPDIALSLIHI
;
A
#
# COMPACT_ATOMS: atom_id res chain seq x y z
N MET A 1 -21.77 -15.68 12.69
CA MET A 1 -21.10 -14.92 11.61
C MET A 1 -20.05 -14.04 12.25
N TYR A 2 -18.80 -14.18 11.83
CA TYR A 2 -17.69 -13.39 12.35
C TYR A 2 -17.48 -12.15 11.46
N PHE A 3 -17.44 -10.98 12.05
CA PHE A 3 -17.27 -9.69 11.36
C PHE A 3 -15.92 -9.04 11.64
N GLY A 4 -14.91 -9.82 12.01
CA GLY A 4 -13.55 -9.34 12.22
C GLY A 4 -12.65 -9.57 11.02
N LEU A 5 -11.41 -9.12 11.14
CA LEU A 5 -10.35 -9.44 10.19
C LEU A 5 -9.98 -10.92 10.30
N SER A 6 -9.50 -11.52 9.21
CA SER A 6 -8.86 -12.84 9.26
C SER A 6 -7.48 -12.75 9.94
N GLU A 7 -6.95 -13.89 10.38
CA GLU A 7 -5.60 -13.94 10.99
C GLU A 7 -4.54 -13.36 10.06
N ASP A 8 -4.61 -13.65 8.76
CA ASP A 8 -3.68 -13.10 7.76
C ASP A 8 -3.82 -11.58 7.61
N GLN A 9 -5.05 -11.07 7.65
CA GLN A 9 -5.31 -9.62 7.59
C GLN A 9 -4.82 -8.91 8.85
N GLU A 10 -5.04 -9.49 10.01
CA GLU A 10 -4.52 -8.98 11.29
C GLU A 10 -3.00 -8.97 11.30
N PHE A 11 -2.36 -10.06 10.89
CA PHE A 11 -0.90 -10.16 10.79
C PHE A 11 -0.31 -9.10 9.86
N PHE A 12 -0.91 -8.90 8.69
CA PHE A 12 -0.48 -7.88 7.75
C PHE A 12 -0.62 -6.46 8.33
N GLN A 13 -1.76 -6.20 8.98
CA GLN A 13 -2.04 -4.93 9.64
C GLN A 13 -1.05 -4.65 10.78
N GLU A 14 -0.75 -5.63 11.61
CA GLU A 14 0.19 -5.51 12.72
C GLU A 14 1.61 -5.21 12.25
N ASN A 15 2.07 -5.85 11.17
CA ASN A 15 3.37 -5.56 10.58
C ASN A 15 3.49 -4.11 10.10
N ILE A 16 2.43 -3.58 9.49
CA ILE A 16 2.40 -2.18 9.06
C ILE A 16 2.40 -1.24 10.27
N LYS A 17 1.58 -1.51 11.27
CA LYS A 17 1.54 -0.72 12.52
C LYS A 17 2.91 -0.68 13.19
N LYS A 18 3.55 -1.83 13.35
CA LYS A 18 4.87 -1.93 13.94
C LYS A 18 5.91 -1.13 13.16
N PHE A 19 5.91 -1.26 11.83
CA PHE A 19 6.82 -0.48 10.99
C PHE A 19 6.62 1.02 11.18
N LEU A 20 5.38 1.49 11.23
CA LEU A 20 5.07 2.91 11.43
C LEU A 20 5.45 3.38 12.83
N ASP A 21 5.21 2.60 13.86
CA ASP A 21 5.61 2.92 15.23
C ASP A 21 7.13 3.08 15.34
N ASP A 22 7.90 2.23 14.66
CA ASP A 22 9.35 2.24 14.70
C ASP A 22 9.98 3.37 13.83
N ASN A 23 9.33 3.77 12.72
CA ASN A 23 9.93 4.62 11.69
C ASN A 23 9.20 5.95 11.42
N ALA A 24 7.94 6.05 11.80
CA ALA A 24 7.06 7.18 11.45
C ALA A 24 6.38 7.79 12.68
N SER A 25 7.18 8.12 13.70
CA SER A 25 6.66 8.85 14.87
C SER A 25 6.01 10.17 14.45
N VAL A 26 5.13 10.71 15.29
CA VAL A 26 4.46 12.00 15.03
C VAL A 26 5.48 13.12 14.76
N ASP A 27 6.63 13.10 15.44
CA ASP A 27 7.68 14.11 15.21
C ASP A 27 8.34 13.94 13.84
N VAL A 28 8.55 12.73 13.37
CA VAL A 28 9.04 12.46 12.00
C VAL A 28 8.03 12.94 10.97
N ILE A 29 6.75 12.65 11.16
CA ILE A 29 5.68 13.10 10.26
C ILE A 29 5.58 14.63 10.21
N ARG A 30 5.71 15.31 11.34
CA ARG A 30 5.76 16.78 11.38
C ARG A 30 6.96 17.34 10.62
N LYS A 31 8.13 16.72 10.73
CA LYS A 31 9.33 17.12 9.97
C LYS A 31 9.14 16.97 8.47
N ILE A 32 8.53 15.87 8.03
CA ILE A 32 8.18 15.67 6.61
C ILE A 32 7.30 16.81 6.09
N ALA A 33 6.31 17.22 6.87
CA ALA A 33 5.37 18.27 6.49
C ALA A 33 5.99 19.66 6.45
N THR A 34 7.08 19.91 7.14
CA THR A 34 7.70 21.24 7.26
C THR A 34 8.98 21.38 6.45
N ASP A 35 10.01 20.59 6.74
CA ASP A 35 11.37 20.88 6.25
C ASP A 35 12.15 19.66 5.71
N HIS A 36 11.64 18.42 5.89
CA HIS A 36 12.41 17.21 5.62
C HIS A 36 11.64 16.17 4.79
N PRO A 37 11.31 16.49 3.52
CA PRO A 37 10.56 15.58 2.65
C PRO A 37 11.32 14.28 2.33
N GLU A 38 12.62 14.21 2.53
CA GLU A 38 13.43 13.01 2.31
C GLU A 38 13.00 11.83 3.18
N HIS A 39 12.53 12.09 4.42
CA HIS A 39 12.02 11.03 5.31
C HIS A 39 10.77 10.35 4.77
N GLN A 40 9.98 11.04 3.93
CA GLN A 40 8.81 10.44 3.28
C GLN A 40 9.22 9.29 2.38
N LYS A 41 10.32 9.43 1.66
CA LYS A 41 10.83 8.39 0.76
C LYS A 41 11.20 7.13 1.52
N ASP A 42 11.91 7.26 2.63
CA ASP A 42 12.34 6.13 3.46
C ASP A 42 11.14 5.35 4.01
N ILE A 43 10.11 6.07 4.49
CA ILE A 43 8.86 5.46 4.98
C ILE A 43 8.13 4.75 3.83
N GLN A 44 8.05 5.38 2.67
CA GLN A 44 7.40 4.81 1.49
C GLN A 44 8.10 3.53 1.02
N GLU A 45 9.42 3.54 0.91
CA GLU A 45 10.21 2.36 0.53
C GLU A 45 10.06 1.22 1.54
N GLY A 46 10.02 1.53 2.83
CA GLY A 46 9.76 0.55 3.88
C GLY A 46 8.36 -0.07 3.77
N LEU A 47 7.33 0.73 3.54
CA LEU A 47 5.96 0.25 3.33
C LEU A 47 5.83 -0.61 2.05
N ILE A 48 6.51 -0.21 0.97
CA ILE A 48 6.58 -0.99 -0.27
C ILE A 48 7.23 -2.34 -0.02
N SER A 49 8.30 -2.40 0.77
CA SER A 49 8.96 -3.67 1.12
C SER A 49 8.06 -4.62 1.89
N LEU A 50 7.02 -4.11 2.56
CA LEU A 50 5.96 -4.91 3.19
C LEU A 50 4.87 -5.36 2.20
N GLY A 51 4.92 -4.94 0.94
CA GLY A 51 4.03 -5.39 -0.12
C GLY A 51 2.73 -4.61 -0.29
N ILE A 52 2.58 -3.43 0.29
CA ILE A 52 1.35 -2.62 0.17
C ILE A 52 1.00 -2.24 -1.27
N ASN A 53 2.00 -2.10 -2.13
CA ASN A 53 1.87 -1.73 -3.54
C ASN A 53 1.32 -2.87 -4.42
N SER A 54 1.50 -4.10 -4.02
CA SER A 54 1.19 -5.29 -4.82
C SER A 54 -0.06 -6.06 -4.38
N LEU A 55 -0.75 -5.58 -3.33
CA LEU A 55 -1.89 -6.27 -2.71
C LEU A 55 -2.95 -6.73 -3.70
N LEU A 56 -3.47 -5.80 -4.50
CA LEU A 56 -4.61 -6.02 -5.40
C LEU A 56 -4.19 -6.36 -6.82
N VAL A 57 -2.91 -6.36 -7.12
CA VAL A 57 -2.40 -6.82 -8.42
C VAL A 57 -2.43 -8.34 -8.45
N PRO A 58 -3.03 -8.97 -9.47
CA PRO A 58 -3.02 -10.43 -9.59
C PRO A 58 -1.61 -11.01 -9.67
N GLU A 59 -1.46 -12.26 -9.22
CA GLU A 59 -0.16 -12.97 -9.24
C GLU A 59 0.43 -13.08 -10.64
N GLU A 60 -0.41 -13.24 -11.66
CA GLU A 60 0.02 -13.29 -13.08
C GLU A 60 0.73 -11.99 -13.55
N TYR A 61 0.51 -10.88 -12.86
CA TYR A 61 1.19 -9.60 -13.10
C TYR A 61 2.23 -9.26 -12.03
N GLY A 62 2.62 -10.23 -11.21
CA GLY A 62 3.64 -10.07 -10.18
C GLY A 62 3.14 -9.49 -8.84
N GLY A 63 1.84 -9.45 -8.62
CA GLY A 63 1.23 -9.00 -7.37
C GLY A 63 0.95 -10.12 -6.38
N LEU A 64 0.28 -9.78 -5.28
CA LEU A 64 -0.13 -10.73 -4.24
C LEU A 64 -1.51 -11.34 -4.48
N GLY A 65 -2.31 -10.79 -5.39
CA GLY A 65 -3.64 -11.30 -5.73
C GLY A 65 -4.65 -11.31 -4.58
N LEU A 66 -4.48 -10.42 -3.60
CA LEU A 66 -5.34 -10.34 -2.43
C LEU A 66 -6.61 -9.54 -2.75
N ASN A 67 -7.61 -9.64 -1.89
CA ASN A 67 -8.90 -8.96 -2.08
C ASN A 67 -8.94 -7.58 -1.41
N ILE A 68 -10.01 -6.84 -1.68
CA ILE A 68 -10.21 -5.48 -1.17
C ILE A 68 -10.27 -5.42 0.38
N LEU A 69 -10.59 -6.49 1.07
CA LEU A 69 -10.61 -6.51 2.53
C LEU A 69 -9.20 -6.37 3.12
N PHE A 70 -8.17 -6.92 2.45
CA PHE A 70 -6.77 -6.66 2.82
C PHE A 70 -6.42 -5.18 2.66
N ALA A 71 -6.85 -4.54 1.58
CA ALA A 71 -6.64 -3.11 1.38
C ALA A 71 -7.32 -2.27 2.47
N THR A 72 -8.48 -2.71 2.96
CA THR A 72 -9.17 -2.06 4.08
C THR A 72 -8.36 -2.14 5.38
N ALA A 73 -7.85 -3.32 5.72
CA ALA A 73 -6.99 -3.53 6.88
C ALA A 73 -5.71 -2.67 6.81
N VAL A 74 -5.08 -2.62 5.63
CA VAL A 74 -3.90 -1.78 5.37
C VAL A 74 -4.24 -0.30 5.50
N SER A 75 -5.35 0.16 4.89
CA SER A 75 -5.80 1.56 4.98
C SER A 75 -6.01 2.00 6.43
N GLN A 76 -6.58 1.14 7.25
CA GLN A 76 -6.78 1.42 8.68
C GLN A 76 -5.45 1.59 9.42
N ALA A 77 -4.47 0.72 9.15
CA ALA A 77 -3.13 0.82 9.76
C ALA A 77 -2.40 2.09 9.31
N LEU A 78 -2.42 2.39 8.01
CA LEU A 78 -1.78 3.59 7.46
C LEU A 78 -2.43 4.87 8.01
N GLY A 79 -3.76 4.91 8.10
CA GLY A 79 -4.48 6.05 8.64
C GLY A 79 -4.20 6.27 10.13
N SER A 80 -4.19 5.22 10.93
CA SER A 80 -3.89 5.32 12.38
C SER A 80 -2.46 5.78 12.65
N GLY A 81 -1.50 5.44 11.78
CA GLY A 81 -0.12 5.88 11.87
C GLY A 81 0.19 7.18 11.12
N ILE A 82 -0.82 7.84 10.53
CA ILE A 82 -0.65 9.08 9.74
C ILE A 82 0.42 8.90 8.66
N ALA A 83 0.45 7.73 8.00
CA ALA A 83 1.48 7.39 7.03
C ALA A 83 1.42 8.32 5.80
N PRO A 84 2.53 8.94 5.39
CA PRO A 84 2.60 9.81 4.22
C PRO A 84 2.67 8.96 2.95
N SER A 85 1.58 8.30 2.59
CA SER A 85 1.52 7.37 1.46
C SER A 85 0.32 7.66 0.56
N ALA A 86 0.52 7.57 -0.75
CA ALA A 86 -0.52 7.67 -1.76
C ALA A 86 -1.25 6.32 -1.98
N PHE A 87 -1.41 5.52 -0.92
CA PHE A 87 -1.90 4.14 -0.98
C PHE A 87 -3.21 3.99 -1.75
N THR A 88 -4.24 4.75 -1.36
CA THR A 88 -5.58 4.60 -1.93
C THR A 88 -5.61 4.86 -3.43
N GLY A 89 -5.01 5.94 -3.89
CA GLY A 89 -4.98 6.28 -5.33
C GLY A 89 -4.15 5.31 -6.14
N SER A 90 -2.91 5.09 -5.71
CA SER A 90 -1.91 4.37 -6.50
C SER A 90 -2.04 2.85 -6.41
N TYR A 91 -2.40 2.31 -5.24
CA TYR A 91 -2.36 0.87 -5.01
C TYR A 91 -3.73 0.21 -4.79
N VAL A 92 -4.80 1.00 -4.69
CA VAL A 92 -6.17 0.51 -4.63
C VAL A 92 -6.96 0.90 -5.87
N MET A 93 -7.15 2.20 -6.09
CA MET A 93 -8.01 2.69 -7.18
C MET A 93 -7.43 2.38 -8.57
N ALA A 94 -6.13 2.61 -8.77
CA ALA A 94 -5.49 2.38 -10.06
C ALA A 94 -5.53 0.91 -10.49
N PRO A 95 -5.11 -0.08 -9.67
CA PRO A 95 -5.25 -1.49 -10.05
C PRO A 95 -6.68 -1.90 -10.34
N ILE A 96 -7.64 -1.48 -9.51
CA ILE A 96 -9.06 -1.82 -9.71
C ILE A 96 -9.58 -1.25 -11.03
N ALA A 97 -9.25 0.01 -11.34
CA ALA A 97 -9.67 0.64 -12.58
C ALA A 97 -9.09 -0.08 -13.82
N ILE A 98 -7.81 -0.43 -13.79
CA ILE A 98 -7.14 -1.14 -14.88
C ILE A 98 -7.70 -2.57 -15.04
N LEU A 99 -7.92 -3.28 -13.93
CA LEU A 99 -8.47 -4.64 -13.96
C LEU A 99 -9.89 -4.70 -14.54
N ASN A 100 -10.72 -3.71 -14.23
CA ASN A 100 -12.13 -3.69 -14.64
C ASN A 100 -12.37 -2.97 -15.98
N GLY A 101 -11.57 -1.99 -16.34
CA GLY A 101 -11.78 -1.17 -17.53
C GLY A 101 -10.66 -1.18 -18.56
N GLY A 102 -9.50 -1.72 -18.21
CA GLY A 102 -8.34 -1.78 -19.11
C GLY A 102 -8.41 -2.92 -20.12
N SER A 103 -7.80 -2.70 -21.30
CA SER A 103 -7.55 -3.78 -22.26
C SER A 103 -6.47 -4.75 -21.72
N GLU A 104 -6.37 -5.93 -22.32
CA GLU A 104 -5.33 -6.90 -21.95
C GLU A 104 -3.91 -6.33 -22.11
N ASP A 105 -3.68 -5.52 -23.14
CA ASP A 105 -2.39 -4.85 -23.35
C ASP A 105 -2.10 -3.81 -22.26
N GLN A 106 -3.11 -3.05 -21.84
CA GLN A 106 -2.99 -2.09 -20.75
C GLN A 106 -2.74 -2.79 -19.41
N LYS A 107 -3.42 -3.90 -19.13
CA LYS A 107 -3.16 -4.70 -17.93
C LYS A 107 -1.72 -5.20 -17.88
N LYS A 108 -1.23 -5.78 -18.98
CA LYS A 108 0.15 -6.27 -19.08
C LYS A 108 1.20 -5.16 -18.98
N LEU A 109 0.85 -3.95 -19.42
CA LEU A 109 1.76 -2.82 -19.37
C LEU A 109 1.84 -2.19 -17.98
N TYR A 110 0.69 -1.93 -17.34
CA TYR A 110 0.63 -1.10 -16.13
C TYR A 110 0.64 -1.88 -14.82
N LEU A 111 0.01 -3.06 -14.76
CA LEU A 111 -0.11 -3.80 -13.51
C LEU A 111 1.23 -4.28 -12.94
N PRO A 112 2.18 -4.79 -13.75
CA PRO A 112 3.51 -5.13 -13.24
C PRO A 112 4.26 -3.91 -12.67
N ASP A 113 4.14 -2.75 -13.31
CA ASP A 113 4.80 -1.53 -12.84
C ASP A 113 4.21 -1.04 -11.52
N ILE A 114 2.89 -1.18 -11.33
CA ILE A 114 2.25 -0.90 -10.03
C ILE A 114 2.78 -1.86 -8.96
N ALA A 115 2.83 -3.16 -9.27
CA ALA A 115 3.32 -4.17 -8.34
C ALA A 115 4.79 -3.94 -7.93
N LEU A 116 5.60 -3.37 -8.81
CA LEU A 116 6.99 -2.98 -8.54
C LEU A 116 7.12 -1.57 -7.98
N SER A 117 6.02 -0.85 -7.81
CA SER A 117 6.01 0.55 -7.36
C SER A 117 6.79 1.51 -8.27
N LEU A 118 6.77 1.28 -9.59
CA LEU A 118 7.46 2.09 -10.58
C LEU A 118 6.61 3.24 -11.13
N ILE A 119 5.29 3.20 -10.94
CA ILE A 119 4.35 4.18 -11.51
C ILE A 119 4.02 5.33 -10.55
N HIS A 120 4.34 5.25 -9.28
CA HIS A 120 4.09 6.37 -8.39
C HIS A 120 5.16 7.43 -8.59
N ILE A 121 4.78 8.48 -9.11
CA ILE A 121 5.64 9.66 -9.32
C ILE A 121 5.18 10.77 -8.37
#